data_7af3c4dd4c560b7d190c8b0162d1bc5e
#
_entry.id   7af3c4dd4c560b7d190c8b0162d1bc5e
#
_cell.length_a   1.000
_cell.length_b   1.000
_cell.length_c   1.000
_cell.angle_alpha   90.00
_cell.angle_beta   90.00
_cell.angle_gamma   90.00
#
_symmetry.space_group_name_H-M   'P 1'
#
loop_
_entity.id
_entity.type
_entity.pdbx_description
1 polymer ?
#
loop_
_entity_poly.entity_id
_entity_poly.type
_entity_poly.pdbx_seq_one_letter_code
_entity_poly.pdbx_strand_id
1 'polypeptide(L)'
;MLGDAMTIPLRVGGLLTHSTDDVGELAPDQQVDNPAPRSDARDRQKIAYNFFSGIGPEIANPGGALPGANEWDTPVDPAHPNPVILVHGTGGGGQTNWGTYVPLLALEGYSVFTLTYGALAHVPWPLKAMGGMTLMEDSAAELGDFIEKVLAATGADKVDIVGHSQGTLVPNHYAKFLGGADKIGRYVSLAPLWEGTTAFGAGLLHTVDLRLGIDPLKVLPCRAVAQMTRGSDFLAAMNADGGPYVPGIEYVNISTRFDEFVRPYTSGQLPAVSDDQTVTNIVVQHDCSQDFCDHLGICGSPRAARHVLNALDPSSSEKVPCQFVPPFFG
;
A
#
# COMPACT_ATOMS: atom_id res chain seq x y z
N MET A 1 11.62 68.54 52.97
CA MET A 1 12.18 67.78 54.08
C MET A 1 12.97 66.67 53.42
N LEU A 2 14.25 66.93 53.34
CA LEU A 2 15.33 66.26 54.02
C LEU A 2 15.49 64.81 53.52
N GLY A 3 16.59 64.39 52.98
CA GLY A 3 17.98 64.82 52.89
C GLY A 3 18.72 63.58 52.43
N ASP A 4 19.63 63.75 51.50
CA ASP A 4 21.09 63.60 51.63
C ASP A 4 21.54 62.24 52.16
N ALA A 5 22.51 61.57 51.62
CA ALA A 5 23.85 61.97 51.11
C ALA A 5 24.44 60.71 50.37
N MET A 6 24.99 60.81 49.22
CA MET A 6 26.41 61.09 48.92
C MET A 6 27.46 60.31 49.74
N THR A 7 28.15 59.40 49.09
CA THR A 7 29.64 59.39 49.11
C THR A 7 30.25 58.46 48.06
N ILE A 8 31.12 59.03 47.24
CA ILE A 8 32.25 58.47 46.49
C ILE A 8 33.47 58.85 47.36
N PRO A 9 34.67 58.29 47.29
CA PRO A 9 35.36 57.47 46.28
C PRO A 9 36.36 56.44 46.87
N LEU A 10 37.07 55.66 46.11
CA LEU A 10 38.53 55.79 45.86
C LEU A 10 39.05 54.62 44.93
N ARG A 11 39.89 55.06 44.01
CA ARG A 11 40.82 54.27 43.21
C ARG A 11 41.91 53.62 44.07
N VAL A 12 42.47 52.52 43.53
CA VAL A 12 43.89 52.17 43.30
C VAL A 12 43.83 50.75 42.68
N GLY A 13 44.29 50.43 41.54
CA GLY A 13 45.61 50.54 41.01
C GLY A 13 46.16 49.16 40.70
N GLY A 14 46.27 48.82 39.43
CA GLY A 14 47.40 48.05 38.92
C GLY A 14 47.28 46.51 38.85
N LEU A 15 47.27 45.92 37.80
CA LEU A 15 48.31 45.15 37.10
C LEU A 15 47.73 44.20 36.05
N LEU A 16 48.42 44.23 34.93
CA LEU A 16 48.18 43.32 33.79
C LEU A 16 48.35 41.85 34.17
N THR A 17 47.37 41.03 33.87
CA THR A 17 47.60 39.64 33.50
C THR A 17 46.72 39.30 32.34
N HIS A 18 47.31 38.80 31.28
CA HIS A 18 46.66 38.08 30.18
C HIS A 18 45.82 36.99 30.73
N SER A 19 44.50 36.90 30.31
CA SER A 19 43.76 35.72 30.31
C SER A 19 43.07 35.65 28.96
N THR A 20 43.55 34.74 28.21
CA THR A 20 42.84 34.00 27.17
C THR A 20 41.51 33.54 27.71
N ASP A 21 40.50 33.65 26.86
CA ASP A 21 39.43 32.69 26.65
C ASP A 21 38.15 33.44 26.30
N ASP A 22 38.16 33.98 25.09
CA ASP A 22 36.94 34.23 24.37
C ASP A 22 36.54 32.88 23.74
N VAL A 23 35.90 32.01 24.53
CA VAL A 23 35.24 30.81 24.00
C VAL A 23 33.89 31.27 23.50
N GLY A 24 33.84 31.60 22.22
CA GLY A 24 32.58 31.78 21.53
C GLY A 24 31.70 30.55 21.77
N GLU A 25 30.54 30.79 22.33
CA GLU A 25 29.44 29.84 22.46
C GLU A 25 29.13 29.31 21.05
N LEU A 26 29.57 28.08 20.77
CA LEU A 26 29.25 27.37 19.55
C LEU A 26 27.73 27.24 19.51
N ALA A 27 27.14 27.82 18.47
CA ALA A 27 25.72 27.56 18.14
C ALA A 27 25.45 26.06 18.17
N PRO A 28 24.28 25.64 18.65
CA PRO A 28 23.93 24.21 18.66
C PRO A 28 24.09 23.66 17.26
N ASP A 29 24.90 22.62 17.18
CA ASP A 29 25.18 21.83 16.01
C ASP A 29 23.84 21.58 15.28
N GLN A 30 23.66 22.12 14.09
CA GLN A 30 22.58 21.73 13.20
C GLN A 30 22.91 20.28 12.84
N GLN A 31 22.28 19.39 13.54
CA GLN A 31 22.24 17.98 13.18
C GLN A 31 21.67 17.92 11.76
N VAL A 32 22.55 17.80 10.79
CA VAL A 32 22.17 17.48 9.42
C VAL A 32 21.58 16.07 9.53
N ASP A 33 20.24 15.98 9.49
CA ASP A 33 19.55 14.71 9.38
C ASP A 33 20.08 14.00 8.13
N ASN A 34 21.03 13.10 8.37
CA ASN A 34 21.45 12.18 7.34
C ASN A 34 20.26 11.27 7.07
N PRO A 35 19.72 11.22 5.84
CA PRO A 35 18.66 10.29 5.51
C PRO A 35 19.15 8.88 5.90
N ALA A 36 18.23 8.09 6.49
CA ALA A 36 18.51 6.71 6.87
C ALA A 36 19.25 6.01 5.71
N PRO A 37 20.30 5.22 5.96
CA PRO A 37 21.06 4.58 4.91
C PRO A 37 20.10 3.69 4.12
N ARG A 38 20.02 3.92 2.79
CA ARG A 38 19.26 3.04 1.88
C ARG A 38 19.71 1.60 2.13
N SER A 39 18.73 0.69 2.23
CA SER A 39 19.00 -0.72 2.49
C SER A 39 20.11 -1.27 1.57
N ASP A 40 21.09 -1.96 2.16
CA ASP A 40 22.14 -2.60 1.37
C ASP A 40 21.51 -3.67 0.45
N ALA A 41 22.02 -3.79 -0.76
CA ALA A 41 21.61 -4.83 -1.72
C ALA A 41 21.66 -6.26 -1.12
N ARG A 42 22.54 -6.51 -0.12
CA ARG A 42 22.62 -7.77 0.63
C ARG A 42 21.41 -8.01 1.53
N ASP A 43 20.80 -6.96 2.08
CA ASP A 43 19.62 -7.11 2.93
C ASP A 43 18.38 -7.39 2.10
N ARG A 44 18.29 -6.80 0.90
CA ARG A 44 17.23 -7.12 -0.07
C ARG A 44 17.30 -8.57 -0.56
N GLN A 45 18.48 -9.19 -0.59
CA GLN A 45 18.64 -10.60 -0.93
C GLN A 45 18.05 -11.56 0.12
N LYS A 46 17.75 -11.08 1.33
CA LYS A 46 17.08 -11.85 2.39
C LYS A 46 15.56 -11.85 2.26
N ILE A 47 15.00 -11.01 1.38
CA ILE A 47 13.55 -10.99 1.13
C ILE A 47 13.12 -12.30 0.47
N ALA A 48 12.12 -12.94 1.05
CA ALA A 48 11.51 -14.12 0.47
C ALA A 48 10.56 -13.69 -0.66
N TYR A 49 11.05 -13.68 -1.89
CA TYR A 49 10.23 -13.44 -3.07
C TYR A 49 9.39 -14.69 -3.37
N ASN A 50 8.29 -14.82 -2.63
CA ASN A 50 7.39 -15.96 -2.71
C ASN A 50 6.02 -15.56 -2.14
N PHE A 51 4.97 -15.71 -2.92
CA PHE A 51 3.60 -15.41 -2.49
C PHE A 51 3.23 -16.10 -1.18
N PHE A 52 3.63 -17.35 -0.99
CA PHE A 52 3.29 -18.15 0.19
C PHE A 52 4.12 -17.84 1.44
N SER A 53 5.07 -16.91 1.37
CA SER A 53 5.95 -16.57 2.50
C SER A 53 5.22 -16.07 3.75
N GLY A 54 4.00 -15.53 3.59
CA GLY A 54 3.15 -15.06 4.70
C GLY A 54 2.34 -16.15 5.41
N ILE A 55 2.26 -17.38 4.87
CA ILE A 55 1.45 -18.46 5.46
C ILE A 55 2.04 -18.94 6.78
N GLY A 56 3.36 -19.13 6.86
CA GLY A 56 4.03 -19.55 8.09
C GLY A 56 3.77 -18.58 9.26
N PRO A 57 3.97 -17.28 9.09
CA PRO A 57 3.60 -16.25 10.07
C PRO A 57 2.14 -16.30 10.49
N GLU A 58 1.19 -16.46 9.55
CA GLU A 58 -0.25 -16.56 9.87
C GLU A 58 -0.56 -17.79 10.74
N ILE A 59 0.08 -18.94 10.48
CA ILE A 59 -0.07 -20.14 11.32
C ILE A 59 0.52 -19.91 12.71
N ALA A 60 1.66 -19.22 12.81
CA ALA A 60 2.34 -18.96 14.07
C ALA A 60 1.63 -17.90 14.93
N ASN A 61 1.00 -16.90 14.31
CA ASN A 61 0.31 -15.80 14.96
C ASN A 61 -1.00 -15.46 14.21
N PRO A 62 -2.05 -16.28 14.33
CA PRO A 62 -3.28 -16.11 13.59
C PRO A 62 -3.93 -14.74 13.77
N GLY A 63 -4.15 -14.02 12.64
CA GLY A 63 -4.74 -12.68 12.64
C GLY A 63 -3.82 -11.57 13.17
N GLY A 64 -2.54 -11.86 13.37
CA GLY A 64 -1.52 -10.87 13.74
C GLY A 64 -1.03 -10.04 12.56
N ALA A 65 0.10 -9.36 12.78
CA ALA A 65 0.82 -8.63 11.75
C ALA A 65 2.20 -9.23 11.49
N LEU A 66 2.71 -9.09 10.27
CA LEU A 66 4.10 -9.40 9.94
C LEU A 66 5.04 -8.39 10.64
N PRO A 67 6.25 -8.82 11.05
CA PRO A 67 7.26 -7.88 11.55
C PRO A 67 7.52 -6.74 10.57
N GLY A 68 7.48 -5.49 11.04
CA GLY A 68 7.58 -4.28 10.23
C GLY A 68 6.25 -3.75 9.70
N ALA A 69 5.12 -4.40 10.02
CA ALA A 69 3.79 -3.87 9.73
C ALA A 69 3.04 -3.46 11.00
N ASN A 70 2.18 -2.46 10.87
CA ASN A 70 1.29 -1.97 11.92
C ASN A 70 2.04 -1.45 13.17
N GLU A 71 3.17 -0.81 12.97
CA GLU A 71 3.93 -0.15 14.02
C GLU A 71 3.33 1.23 14.31
N TRP A 72 2.25 1.26 15.09
CA TRP A 72 1.37 2.41 15.30
C TRP A 72 2.03 3.60 16.01
N ASP A 73 3.07 3.36 16.78
CA ASP A 73 3.76 4.37 17.59
C ASP A 73 5.05 4.88 16.92
N THR A 74 5.37 4.39 15.71
CA THR A 74 6.57 4.76 14.97
C THR A 74 6.27 5.92 14.03
N PRO A 75 6.98 7.06 14.14
CA PRO A 75 6.84 8.16 13.20
C PRO A 75 7.17 7.74 11.77
N VAL A 76 6.50 8.33 10.79
CA VAL A 76 6.85 8.14 9.38
C VAL A 76 8.22 8.74 9.07
N ASP A 77 8.98 8.08 8.19
CA ASP A 77 10.23 8.63 7.68
C ASP A 77 9.92 9.89 6.82
N PRO A 78 10.56 11.02 7.06
CA PRO A 78 10.40 12.22 6.22
C PRO A 78 10.70 11.99 4.73
N ALA A 79 11.53 11.00 4.38
CA ALA A 79 11.77 10.60 3.00
C ALA A 79 10.56 9.89 2.36
N HIS A 80 9.71 9.26 3.19
CA HIS A 80 8.49 8.55 2.80
C HIS A 80 7.31 9.03 3.65
N PRO A 81 6.83 10.27 3.43
CA PRO A 81 5.86 10.92 4.33
C PRO A 81 4.48 10.26 4.32
N ASN A 82 4.16 9.50 3.28
CA ASN A 82 2.91 8.75 3.20
C ASN A 82 3.14 7.32 3.68
N PRO A 83 2.44 6.85 4.73
CA PRO A 83 2.43 5.43 5.08
C PRO A 83 1.79 4.61 3.96
N VAL A 84 2.31 3.39 3.75
CA VAL A 84 1.81 2.47 2.72
C VAL A 84 0.82 1.50 3.33
N ILE A 85 -0.40 1.45 2.80
CA ILE A 85 -1.40 0.44 3.17
C ILE A 85 -1.44 -0.66 2.11
N LEU A 86 -1.24 -1.90 2.54
CA LEU A 86 -1.28 -3.09 1.70
C LEU A 86 -2.66 -3.73 1.77
N VAL A 87 -3.37 -3.80 0.63
CA VAL A 87 -4.77 -4.25 0.54
C VAL A 87 -4.83 -5.56 -0.25
N HIS A 88 -5.08 -6.68 0.44
CA HIS A 88 -5.00 -8.04 -0.10
C HIS A 88 -6.10 -8.39 -1.11
N GLY A 89 -5.89 -9.48 -1.86
CA GLY A 89 -6.88 -10.07 -2.75
C GLY A 89 -7.91 -10.96 -2.05
N THR A 90 -8.88 -11.47 -2.81
CA THR A 90 -9.91 -12.41 -2.33
C THR A 90 -9.28 -13.64 -1.69
N GLY A 91 -9.75 -13.99 -0.50
CA GLY A 91 -9.23 -15.13 0.27
C GLY A 91 -7.86 -14.89 0.92
N GLY A 92 -7.24 -13.73 0.68
CA GLY A 92 -6.01 -13.32 1.33
C GLY A 92 -6.24 -12.70 2.71
N GLY A 93 -5.16 -12.22 3.30
CA GLY A 93 -5.16 -11.52 4.59
C GLY A 93 -3.92 -10.65 4.74
N GLY A 94 -3.88 -9.86 5.80
CA GLY A 94 -2.78 -8.92 6.07
C GLY A 94 -1.41 -9.58 6.18
N GLN A 95 -1.32 -10.83 6.57
CA GLN A 95 -0.09 -11.61 6.59
C GLN A 95 0.08 -12.45 5.32
N THR A 96 -0.95 -13.22 4.94
CA THR A 96 -0.83 -14.25 3.90
C THR A 96 -0.54 -13.70 2.51
N ASN A 97 -1.03 -12.52 2.16
CA ASN A 97 -0.81 -11.89 0.85
C ASN A 97 0.52 -11.12 0.77
N TRP A 98 1.09 -10.72 1.90
CA TRP A 98 2.09 -9.67 1.95
C TRP A 98 3.44 -10.08 2.54
N GLY A 99 3.71 -11.40 2.60
CA GLY A 99 4.96 -11.94 3.13
C GLY A 99 6.23 -11.45 2.44
N THR A 100 6.16 -11.03 1.17
CA THR A 100 7.25 -10.37 0.43
C THR A 100 7.27 -8.86 0.68
N TYR A 101 6.11 -8.19 0.59
CA TYR A 101 6.05 -6.73 0.53
C TYR A 101 6.26 -6.04 1.89
N VAL A 102 5.75 -6.61 2.98
CA VAL A 102 5.95 -6.02 4.31
C VAL A 102 7.43 -5.89 4.65
N PRO A 103 8.25 -6.97 4.63
CA PRO A 103 9.66 -6.85 4.95
C PRO A 103 10.43 -6.03 3.90
N LEU A 104 10.02 -6.05 2.62
CA LEU A 104 10.66 -5.26 1.57
C LEU A 104 10.45 -3.76 1.81
N LEU A 105 9.22 -3.32 2.00
CA LEU A 105 8.89 -1.90 2.20
C LEU A 105 9.44 -1.37 3.52
N ALA A 106 9.35 -2.16 4.60
CA ALA A 106 9.95 -1.79 5.89
C ALA A 106 11.48 -1.62 5.77
N LEU A 107 12.16 -2.48 5.00
CA LEU A 107 13.59 -2.37 4.72
C LEU A 107 13.93 -1.11 3.91
N GLU A 108 13.05 -0.67 3.02
CA GLU A 108 13.20 0.57 2.24
C GLU A 108 12.77 1.83 3.04
N GLY A 109 12.40 1.69 4.32
CA GLY A 109 12.09 2.80 5.22
C GLY A 109 10.63 3.26 5.18
N TYR A 110 9.72 2.54 4.53
CA TYR A 110 8.30 2.86 4.55
C TYR A 110 7.63 2.43 5.87
N SER A 111 6.74 3.25 6.39
CA SER A 111 5.77 2.82 7.41
C SER A 111 4.67 2.00 6.74
N VAL A 112 4.58 0.71 7.09
CA VAL A 112 3.72 -0.26 6.40
C VAL A 112 2.55 -0.65 7.28
N PHE A 113 1.34 -0.63 6.72
CA PHE A 113 0.12 -1.04 7.41
C PHE A 113 -0.63 -2.09 6.61
N THR A 114 -1.18 -3.09 7.32
CA THR A 114 -1.95 -4.18 6.73
C THR A 114 -3.21 -4.44 7.53
N LEU A 115 -4.27 -4.89 6.87
CA LEU A 115 -5.50 -5.36 7.50
C LEU A 115 -5.97 -6.62 6.79
N THR A 116 -6.86 -7.35 7.46
CA THR A 116 -7.67 -8.41 6.83
C THR A 116 -9.10 -7.93 6.78
N TYR A 117 -9.50 -7.29 5.67
CA TYR A 117 -10.84 -6.74 5.47
C TYR A 117 -11.82 -7.80 4.95
N GLY A 118 -13.09 -7.60 5.17
CA GLY A 118 -14.15 -8.42 4.60
C GLY A 118 -14.10 -9.89 5.01
N ALA A 119 -13.54 -10.20 6.17
CA ALA A 119 -13.52 -11.55 6.70
C ALA A 119 -14.91 -12.00 7.17
N LEU A 120 -15.22 -13.31 7.03
CA LEU A 120 -16.49 -13.84 7.51
C LEU A 120 -16.53 -13.79 9.04
N ALA A 121 -17.61 -13.21 9.57
CA ALA A 121 -17.89 -13.25 11.00
C ALA A 121 -18.26 -14.68 11.43
N HIS A 122 -17.93 -15.05 12.66
CA HIS A 122 -18.36 -16.29 13.33
C HIS A 122 -17.83 -17.60 12.72
N VAL A 123 -16.80 -17.54 11.86
CA VAL A 123 -16.09 -18.75 11.40
C VAL A 123 -14.79 -18.94 12.18
N PRO A 124 -14.38 -20.20 12.46
CA PRO A 124 -13.10 -20.44 13.12
C PRO A 124 -11.92 -20.24 12.17
N TRP A 125 -10.73 -20.04 12.75
CA TRP A 125 -9.49 -20.17 12.00
C TRP A 125 -9.35 -21.60 11.42
N PRO A 126 -8.86 -21.81 10.18
CA PRO A 126 -8.23 -20.83 9.30
C PRO A 126 -9.18 -20.00 8.42
N LEU A 127 -10.48 -20.31 8.38
CA LEU A 127 -11.43 -19.60 7.51
C LEU A 127 -11.55 -18.11 7.85
N LYS A 128 -11.42 -17.75 9.13
CA LYS A 128 -11.42 -16.34 9.57
C LYS A 128 -10.22 -15.54 9.05
N ALA A 129 -9.12 -16.18 8.68
CA ALA A 129 -7.96 -15.53 8.08
C ALA A 129 -8.15 -15.20 6.59
N MET A 130 -9.24 -15.67 5.99
CA MET A 130 -9.59 -15.39 4.59
C MET A 130 -10.46 -14.14 4.52
N GLY A 131 -9.87 -13.05 4.06
CA GLY A 131 -10.58 -11.79 3.85
C GLY A 131 -11.15 -11.63 2.44
N GLY A 132 -11.77 -10.47 2.19
CA GLY A 132 -12.36 -10.16 0.89
C GLY A 132 -13.56 -11.03 0.52
N MET A 133 -14.28 -11.58 1.51
CA MET A 133 -15.41 -12.51 1.31
C MET A 133 -16.76 -11.80 1.30
N THR A 134 -16.86 -10.61 1.87
CA THR A 134 -18.08 -9.82 1.98
C THR A 134 -18.32 -8.95 0.74
N LEU A 135 -19.35 -8.09 0.75
CA LEU A 135 -19.52 -7.09 -0.29
C LEU A 135 -18.35 -6.10 -0.29
N MET A 136 -17.95 -5.64 -1.48
CA MET A 136 -16.83 -4.71 -1.59
C MET A 136 -17.16 -3.32 -1.04
N GLU A 137 -18.43 -2.91 -1.01
CA GLU A 137 -18.88 -1.68 -0.37
C GLU A 137 -18.64 -1.71 1.15
N ASP A 138 -19.00 -2.83 1.80
CA ASP A 138 -18.77 -3.04 3.24
C ASP A 138 -17.25 -3.06 3.53
N SER A 139 -16.49 -3.75 2.68
CA SER A 139 -15.03 -3.83 2.75
C SER A 139 -14.36 -2.45 2.55
N ALA A 140 -14.91 -1.61 1.69
CA ALA A 140 -14.40 -0.27 1.44
C ALA A 140 -14.66 0.67 2.63
N ALA A 141 -15.79 0.51 3.33
CA ALA A 141 -16.07 1.23 4.56
C ALA A 141 -15.10 0.81 5.68
N GLU A 142 -14.88 -0.50 5.86
CA GLU A 142 -13.90 -1.05 6.82
C GLU A 142 -12.48 -0.54 6.54
N LEU A 143 -12.06 -0.50 5.25
CA LEU A 143 -10.78 0.07 4.85
C LEU A 143 -10.72 1.57 5.14
N GLY A 144 -11.82 2.30 4.92
CA GLY A 144 -11.91 3.73 5.22
C GLY A 144 -11.62 4.01 6.70
N ASP A 145 -12.26 3.29 7.61
CA ASP A 145 -12.01 3.40 9.06
C ASP A 145 -10.54 3.07 9.40
N PHE A 146 -9.96 2.10 8.71
CA PHE A 146 -8.54 1.75 8.88
C PHE A 146 -7.61 2.86 8.39
N ILE A 147 -7.89 3.48 7.24
CA ILE A 147 -7.14 4.63 6.71
C ILE A 147 -7.17 5.79 7.71
N GLU A 148 -8.36 6.13 8.25
CA GLU A 148 -8.47 7.19 9.26
C GLU A 148 -7.61 6.91 10.49
N LYS A 149 -7.60 5.65 10.95
CA LYS A 149 -6.76 5.23 12.07
C LYS A 149 -5.27 5.38 11.76
N VAL A 150 -4.83 5.01 10.54
CA VAL A 150 -3.43 5.15 10.12
C VAL A 150 -3.04 6.63 10.06
N LEU A 151 -3.85 7.48 9.44
CA LEU A 151 -3.60 8.93 9.37
C LEU A 151 -3.52 9.56 10.75
N ALA A 152 -4.45 9.19 11.65
CA ALA A 152 -4.45 9.69 13.03
C ALA A 152 -3.20 9.26 13.83
N ALA A 153 -2.72 8.03 13.61
CA ALA A 153 -1.56 7.49 14.32
C ALA A 153 -0.23 8.08 13.80
N THR A 154 -0.14 8.30 12.49
CA THR A 154 1.10 8.73 11.84
C THR A 154 1.22 10.24 11.69
N GLY A 155 0.10 10.97 11.75
CA GLY A 155 0.05 12.40 11.46
C GLY A 155 0.26 12.74 9.99
N ALA A 156 0.24 11.75 9.09
CA ALA A 156 0.35 11.96 7.66
C ALA A 156 -0.96 12.55 7.08
N ASP A 157 -0.83 13.35 6.03
CA ASP A 157 -1.99 13.92 5.32
C ASP A 157 -2.64 12.90 4.36
N LYS A 158 -1.83 11.98 3.82
CA LYS A 158 -2.24 10.97 2.85
C LYS A 158 -1.60 9.62 3.14
N VAL A 159 -2.20 8.57 2.60
CA VAL A 159 -1.62 7.23 2.52
C VAL A 159 -1.31 6.89 1.06
N ASP A 160 -0.37 5.99 0.83
CA ASP A 160 -0.19 5.32 -0.45
C ASP A 160 -0.76 3.91 -0.38
N ILE A 161 -1.39 3.45 -1.45
CA ILE A 161 -2.04 2.14 -1.53
C ILE A 161 -1.23 1.21 -2.42
N VAL A 162 -1.00 -0.02 -1.94
CA VAL A 162 -0.60 -1.14 -2.79
C VAL A 162 -1.68 -2.21 -2.68
N GLY A 163 -2.45 -2.38 -3.74
CA GLY A 163 -3.55 -3.35 -3.80
C GLY A 163 -3.20 -4.56 -4.66
N HIS A 164 -3.76 -5.72 -4.31
CA HIS A 164 -3.67 -6.94 -5.12
C HIS A 164 -5.06 -7.45 -5.48
N SER A 165 -5.29 -7.75 -6.77
CA SER A 165 -6.55 -8.36 -7.23
C SER A 165 -7.78 -7.54 -6.77
N GLN A 166 -8.73 -8.13 -6.03
CA GLN A 166 -9.85 -7.41 -5.41
C GLN A 166 -9.40 -6.19 -4.60
N GLY A 167 -8.24 -6.26 -3.94
CA GLY A 167 -7.66 -5.15 -3.20
C GLY A 167 -7.29 -3.94 -4.07
N THR A 168 -7.44 -4.02 -5.39
CA THR A 168 -7.34 -2.88 -6.31
C THR A 168 -8.70 -2.20 -6.55
N LEU A 169 -9.81 -2.81 -6.20
CA LEU A 169 -11.15 -2.24 -6.34
C LEU A 169 -11.65 -1.60 -5.04
N VAL A 170 -11.38 -2.24 -3.90
CA VAL A 170 -11.88 -1.81 -2.59
C VAL A 170 -11.42 -0.41 -2.20
N PRO A 171 -10.11 -0.05 -2.26
CA PRO A 171 -9.68 1.32 -1.95
C PRO A 171 -10.18 2.33 -2.98
N ASN A 172 -10.37 1.91 -4.23
CA ASN A 172 -10.90 2.80 -5.24
C ASN A 172 -12.40 3.10 -5.05
N HIS A 173 -13.16 2.13 -4.53
CA HIS A 173 -14.54 2.39 -4.10
C HIS A 173 -14.57 3.40 -2.94
N TYR A 174 -13.67 3.27 -1.96
CA TYR A 174 -13.53 4.25 -0.89
C TYR A 174 -13.19 5.64 -1.44
N ALA A 175 -12.22 5.74 -2.35
CA ALA A 175 -11.84 7.00 -2.96
C ALA A 175 -13.00 7.66 -3.73
N LYS A 176 -13.72 6.87 -4.54
CA LYS A 176 -14.74 7.40 -5.46
C LYS A 176 -16.07 7.71 -4.79
N PHE A 177 -16.49 6.91 -3.79
CA PHE A 177 -17.84 6.97 -3.25
C PHE A 177 -17.94 7.30 -1.75
N LEU A 178 -16.84 7.13 -1.01
CA LEU A 178 -16.85 7.30 0.45
C LEU A 178 -15.97 8.47 0.93
N GLY A 179 -15.59 9.37 0.02
CA GLY A 179 -14.85 10.59 0.37
C GLY A 179 -13.36 10.40 0.62
N GLY A 180 -12.77 9.31 0.11
CA GLY A 180 -11.35 8.99 0.31
C GLY A 180 -10.38 9.63 -0.71
N ALA A 181 -10.87 10.37 -1.70
CA ALA A 181 -10.05 10.90 -2.78
C ALA A 181 -8.85 11.72 -2.31
N ASP A 182 -9.07 12.62 -1.36
CA ASP A 182 -8.02 13.52 -0.84
C ASP A 182 -7.06 12.84 0.12
N LYS A 183 -7.35 11.61 0.54
CA LYS A 183 -6.55 10.84 1.51
C LYS A 183 -5.59 9.85 0.89
N ILE A 184 -5.64 9.69 -0.43
CA ILE A 184 -4.77 8.77 -1.17
C ILE A 184 -3.83 9.58 -2.06
N GLY A 185 -2.54 9.28 -1.99
CA GLY A 185 -1.52 9.87 -2.85
C GLY A 185 -1.26 9.00 -4.08
N ARG A 186 -0.54 7.91 -3.90
CA ARG A 186 -0.23 6.93 -4.92
C ARG A 186 -1.05 5.68 -4.78
N TYR A 187 -1.42 5.10 -5.91
CA TYR A 187 -2.25 3.91 -5.97
C TYR A 187 -1.61 2.89 -6.91
N VAL A 188 -0.90 1.93 -6.33
CA VAL A 188 -0.22 0.89 -7.08
C VAL A 188 -1.04 -0.38 -7.04
N SER A 189 -1.39 -0.90 -8.20
CA SER A 189 -2.28 -2.05 -8.38
C SER A 189 -1.52 -3.23 -8.96
N LEU A 190 -1.49 -4.36 -8.25
CA LEU A 190 -0.99 -5.65 -8.72
C LEU A 190 -2.16 -6.51 -9.22
N ALA A 191 -2.09 -6.96 -10.45
CA ALA A 191 -3.16 -7.71 -11.13
C ALA A 191 -4.54 -7.05 -11.00
N PRO A 192 -4.68 -5.74 -11.36
CA PRO A 192 -5.96 -5.04 -11.27
C PRO A 192 -6.99 -5.59 -12.25
N LEU A 193 -8.27 -5.36 -11.91
CA LEU A 193 -9.41 -5.85 -12.71
C LEU A 193 -10.50 -4.77 -12.86
N TRP A 194 -10.16 -3.61 -13.38
CA TRP A 194 -11.05 -2.44 -13.50
C TRP A 194 -12.34 -2.73 -14.28
N GLU A 195 -12.27 -3.58 -15.32
CA GLU A 195 -13.45 -4.06 -16.05
C GLU A 195 -13.93 -5.43 -15.57
N GLY A 196 -13.35 -5.96 -14.48
CA GLY A 196 -13.66 -7.29 -13.97
C GLY A 196 -13.03 -8.43 -14.75
N THR A 197 -13.51 -9.63 -14.50
CA THR A 197 -13.00 -10.87 -15.10
C THR A 197 -14.12 -11.75 -15.63
N THR A 198 -13.78 -12.59 -16.60
CA THR A 198 -14.63 -13.67 -17.10
C THR A 198 -14.28 -15.03 -16.50
N ALA A 199 -13.24 -15.12 -15.67
CA ALA A 199 -12.72 -16.40 -15.17
C ALA A 199 -13.67 -17.12 -14.20
N PHE A 200 -14.50 -16.40 -13.46
CA PHE A 200 -15.43 -16.99 -12.47
C PHE A 200 -16.75 -17.51 -13.05
N GLY A 201 -16.78 -17.81 -14.33
CA GLY A 201 -17.97 -18.37 -14.94
C GLY A 201 -19.14 -17.39 -15.00
N ALA A 202 -18.90 -16.19 -15.51
CA ALA A 202 -19.92 -15.15 -15.71
C ALA A 202 -21.21 -15.69 -16.31
N GLY A 203 -21.11 -16.66 -17.23
CA GLY A 203 -22.25 -17.37 -17.79
C GLY A 203 -23.02 -18.21 -16.77
N LEU A 204 -22.36 -18.78 -15.77
CA LEU A 204 -22.98 -19.54 -14.70
C LEU A 204 -23.75 -18.65 -13.74
N LEU A 205 -23.11 -17.55 -13.28
CA LEU A 205 -23.72 -16.57 -12.38
C LEU A 205 -24.94 -15.91 -13.03
N HIS A 206 -24.81 -15.49 -14.29
CA HIS A 206 -25.91 -14.92 -15.07
C HIS A 206 -27.02 -15.94 -15.33
N THR A 207 -26.68 -17.23 -15.54
CA THR A 207 -27.67 -18.29 -15.73
C THR A 207 -28.44 -18.61 -14.44
N VAL A 208 -27.77 -18.56 -13.28
CA VAL A 208 -28.39 -18.76 -11.96
C VAL A 208 -29.38 -17.64 -11.69
N ASP A 209 -28.99 -16.38 -11.93
CA ASP A 209 -29.88 -15.22 -11.77
C ASP A 209 -31.09 -15.28 -12.73
N LEU A 210 -30.86 -15.39 -14.04
CA LEU A 210 -31.91 -15.36 -15.05
C LEU A 210 -32.83 -16.59 -15.05
N ARG A 211 -32.32 -17.78 -14.73
CA ARG A 211 -33.11 -19.02 -14.80
C ARG A 211 -33.75 -19.43 -13.50
N LEU A 212 -33.11 -19.13 -12.39
CA LEU A 212 -33.57 -19.57 -11.07
C LEU A 212 -34.08 -18.41 -10.20
N GLY A 213 -33.91 -17.17 -10.63
CA GLY A 213 -34.30 -15.99 -9.84
C GLY A 213 -33.58 -15.91 -8.49
N ILE A 214 -32.42 -16.54 -8.39
CA ILE A 214 -31.60 -16.55 -7.18
C ILE A 214 -30.51 -15.50 -7.33
N ASP A 215 -30.51 -14.50 -6.46
CA ASP A 215 -29.46 -13.48 -6.39
C ASP A 215 -28.13 -14.11 -5.95
N PRO A 216 -27.09 -14.15 -6.81
CA PRO A 216 -25.80 -14.75 -6.47
C PRO A 216 -25.15 -14.10 -5.25
N LEU A 217 -25.37 -12.80 -5.03
CA LEU A 217 -24.83 -12.07 -3.89
C LEU A 217 -25.33 -12.59 -2.54
N LYS A 218 -26.47 -13.29 -2.53
CA LYS A 218 -27.08 -13.83 -1.31
C LYS A 218 -26.69 -15.26 -0.99
N VAL A 219 -26.22 -16.02 -1.99
CA VAL A 219 -26.01 -17.46 -1.85
C VAL A 219 -24.54 -17.88 -1.95
N LEU A 220 -23.68 -17.05 -2.53
CA LEU A 220 -22.27 -17.37 -2.64
C LEU A 220 -21.54 -17.18 -1.30
N PRO A 221 -20.66 -18.11 -0.91
CA PRO A 221 -19.81 -17.94 0.28
C PRO A 221 -18.90 -16.70 0.20
N CYS A 222 -18.47 -16.34 -1.03
CA CYS A 222 -17.73 -15.13 -1.31
C CYS A 222 -18.58 -14.20 -2.18
N ARG A 223 -19.17 -13.19 -1.58
CA ARG A 223 -20.09 -12.26 -2.26
C ARG A 223 -19.35 -11.36 -3.26
N ALA A 224 -18.11 -11.01 -2.96
CA ALA A 224 -17.26 -10.18 -3.82
C ALA A 224 -16.99 -10.80 -5.19
N VAL A 225 -16.99 -12.14 -5.33
CA VAL A 225 -16.77 -12.81 -6.63
C VAL A 225 -17.81 -12.40 -7.66
N ALA A 226 -19.07 -12.27 -7.27
CA ALA A 226 -20.12 -11.82 -8.18
C ALA A 226 -19.90 -10.35 -8.60
N GLN A 227 -19.40 -9.50 -7.71
CA GLN A 227 -19.12 -8.11 -7.99
C GLN A 227 -17.90 -7.91 -8.91
N MET A 228 -16.92 -8.83 -8.86
CA MET A 228 -15.74 -8.81 -9.74
C MET A 228 -16.02 -9.39 -11.14
N THR A 229 -17.18 -10.00 -11.35
CA THR A 229 -17.55 -10.52 -12.65
C THR A 229 -17.80 -9.38 -13.63
N ARG A 230 -17.24 -9.49 -14.84
CA ARG A 230 -17.43 -8.49 -15.91
C ARG A 230 -18.91 -8.23 -16.16
N GLY A 231 -19.31 -6.97 -16.15
CA GLY A 231 -20.69 -6.52 -16.36
C GLY A 231 -21.54 -6.50 -15.08
N SER A 232 -20.97 -6.71 -13.91
CA SER A 232 -21.68 -6.51 -12.63
C SER A 232 -22.05 -5.03 -12.41
N ASP A 233 -23.10 -4.79 -11.64
CA ASP A 233 -23.55 -3.44 -11.27
C ASP A 233 -22.47 -2.67 -10.51
N PHE A 234 -21.69 -3.36 -9.65
CA PHE A 234 -20.57 -2.77 -8.95
C PHE A 234 -19.53 -2.19 -9.91
N LEU A 235 -19.10 -2.97 -10.90
CA LEU A 235 -18.13 -2.50 -11.90
C LEU A 235 -18.72 -1.46 -12.85
N ALA A 236 -20.01 -1.55 -13.16
CA ALA A 236 -20.70 -0.53 -13.93
C ALA A 236 -20.67 0.83 -13.19
N ALA A 237 -20.96 0.83 -11.89
CA ALA A 237 -20.87 2.04 -11.06
C ALA A 237 -19.43 2.55 -10.96
N MET A 238 -18.44 1.65 -10.75
CA MET A 238 -17.03 2.02 -10.66
C MET A 238 -16.50 2.69 -11.93
N ASN A 239 -16.98 2.26 -13.09
CA ASN A 239 -16.55 2.75 -14.40
C ASN A 239 -17.43 3.88 -14.96
N ALA A 240 -18.50 4.26 -14.26
CA ALA A 240 -19.33 5.42 -14.65
C ALA A 240 -18.57 6.75 -14.42
N ASP A 241 -19.08 7.83 -15.03
CA ASP A 241 -18.64 9.21 -14.77
C ASP A 241 -17.13 9.45 -14.90
N GLY A 242 -16.56 9.04 -16.02
CA GLY A 242 -15.14 9.27 -16.31
C GLY A 242 -14.22 8.09 -15.99
N GLY A 243 -14.77 6.88 -15.89
CA GLY A 243 -13.99 5.66 -15.68
C GLY A 243 -13.62 5.40 -14.22
N PRO A 244 -12.74 4.42 -13.94
CA PRO A 244 -12.46 4.02 -12.57
C PRO A 244 -11.54 5.01 -11.82
N TYR A 245 -10.72 5.77 -12.53
CA TYR A 245 -9.67 6.57 -11.94
C TYR A 245 -10.18 7.89 -11.38
N VAL A 246 -9.80 8.19 -10.14
CA VAL A 246 -10.18 9.41 -9.42
C VAL A 246 -9.11 10.48 -9.66
N PRO A 247 -9.46 11.69 -10.13
CA PRO A 247 -8.52 12.80 -10.29
C PRO A 247 -7.75 13.11 -9.00
N GLY A 248 -6.47 13.44 -9.14
CA GLY A 248 -5.59 13.77 -7.98
C GLY A 248 -4.92 12.57 -7.32
N ILE A 249 -5.23 11.34 -7.75
CA ILE A 249 -4.54 10.11 -7.36
C ILE A 249 -3.64 9.64 -8.50
N GLU A 250 -2.40 9.25 -8.21
CA GLU A 250 -1.45 8.72 -9.19
C GLU A 250 -1.58 7.19 -9.26
N TYR A 251 -2.13 6.67 -10.35
CA TYR A 251 -2.37 5.23 -10.56
C TYR A 251 -1.23 4.57 -11.32
N VAL A 252 -0.76 3.43 -10.81
CA VAL A 252 0.17 2.54 -11.50
C VAL A 252 -0.41 1.13 -11.50
N ASN A 253 -0.75 0.62 -12.67
CA ASN A 253 -1.35 -0.70 -12.87
C ASN A 253 -0.29 -1.68 -13.36
N ILE A 254 0.00 -2.71 -12.59
CA ILE A 254 0.99 -3.75 -12.89
C ILE A 254 0.26 -5.06 -13.12
N SER A 255 0.24 -5.53 -14.36
CA SER A 255 -0.44 -6.77 -14.77
C SER A 255 0.55 -7.82 -15.25
N THR A 256 0.15 -9.07 -15.20
CA THR A 256 0.88 -10.20 -15.80
C THR A 256 0.09 -10.81 -16.97
N ARG A 257 0.80 -11.21 -18.03
CA ARG A 257 0.16 -11.92 -19.16
C ARG A 257 -0.32 -13.33 -18.81
N PHE A 258 0.20 -13.87 -17.73
CA PHE A 258 -0.09 -15.23 -17.26
C PHE A 258 -1.20 -15.28 -16.21
N ASP A 259 -1.93 -14.18 -16.04
CA ASP A 259 -3.03 -14.08 -15.09
C ASP A 259 -4.16 -15.07 -15.46
N GLU A 260 -4.44 -16.00 -14.56
CA GLU A 260 -5.48 -17.03 -14.73
C GLU A 260 -6.81 -16.59 -14.09
N PHE A 261 -6.80 -15.62 -13.18
CA PHE A 261 -7.97 -15.10 -12.49
C PHE A 261 -8.51 -13.81 -13.10
N VAL A 262 -7.67 -12.94 -13.60
CA VAL A 262 -8.09 -11.73 -14.33
C VAL A 262 -8.03 -11.96 -15.82
N ARG A 263 -9.16 -12.28 -16.41
CA ARG A 263 -9.27 -12.59 -17.84
C ARG A 263 -10.29 -11.68 -18.54
N PRO A 264 -9.80 -10.97 -19.58
CA PRO A 264 -8.41 -10.83 -20.00
C PRO A 264 -7.62 -9.98 -19.00
N TYR A 265 -6.28 -10.19 -18.89
CA TYR A 265 -5.44 -9.39 -17.99
C TYR A 265 -5.47 -7.88 -18.35
N THR A 266 -5.78 -7.57 -19.59
CA THR A 266 -5.96 -6.20 -20.10
C THR A 266 -7.13 -5.46 -19.47
N SER A 267 -8.05 -6.16 -18.78
CA SER A 267 -9.12 -5.51 -18.02
C SER A 267 -8.58 -4.63 -16.88
N GLY A 268 -7.36 -4.87 -16.45
CA GLY A 268 -6.63 -4.05 -15.49
C GLY A 268 -5.77 -2.92 -16.09
N GLN A 269 -5.74 -2.79 -17.43
CA GLN A 269 -4.85 -1.88 -18.16
C GLN A 269 -5.62 -0.76 -18.86
N LEU A 270 -6.64 -0.20 -18.20
CA LEU A 270 -7.40 0.90 -18.77
C LEU A 270 -6.55 2.17 -18.86
N PRO A 271 -6.66 2.93 -19.94
CA PRO A 271 -6.01 4.24 -20.05
C PRO A 271 -6.74 5.29 -19.20
N ALA A 272 -6.09 6.42 -18.95
CA ALA A 272 -6.78 7.64 -18.53
C ALA A 272 -7.82 8.05 -19.59
N VAL A 273 -8.95 8.58 -19.13
CA VAL A 273 -10.03 9.06 -20.02
C VAL A 273 -10.12 10.59 -20.02
N SER A 274 -9.36 11.26 -19.17
CA SER A 274 -9.27 12.73 -19.06
C SER A 274 -7.85 13.16 -18.67
N ASP A 275 -7.52 14.43 -18.96
CA ASP A 275 -6.17 14.97 -18.71
C ASP A 275 -5.84 15.18 -17.22
N ASP A 276 -6.84 15.14 -16.35
CA ASP A 276 -6.68 15.25 -14.89
C ASP A 276 -6.44 13.90 -14.18
N GLN A 277 -6.43 12.81 -14.94
CA GLN A 277 -6.12 11.47 -14.48
C GLN A 277 -4.67 11.10 -14.80
N THR A 278 -3.92 10.66 -13.79
CA THR A 278 -2.53 10.17 -13.96
C THR A 278 -2.50 8.66 -13.86
N VAL A 279 -2.26 7.99 -15.00
CA VAL A 279 -2.30 6.53 -15.09
C VAL A 279 -1.09 5.99 -15.83
N THR A 280 -0.40 5.03 -15.22
CA THR A 280 0.70 4.28 -15.84
C THR A 280 0.35 2.80 -15.87
N ASN A 281 0.41 2.18 -17.06
CA ASN A 281 0.13 0.77 -17.26
C ASN A 281 1.41 0.00 -17.55
N ILE A 282 1.69 -1.04 -16.75
CA ILE A 282 2.88 -1.87 -16.83
C ILE A 282 2.47 -3.34 -16.99
N VAL A 283 3.09 -4.05 -17.90
CA VAL A 283 3.00 -5.51 -18.02
C VAL A 283 4.33 -6.11 -17.61
N VAL A 284 4.35 -6.98 -16.60
CA VAL A 284 5.57 -7.55 -16.02
C VAL A 284 6.48 -8.16 -17.09
N GLN A 285 5.90 -8.82 -18.08
CA GLN A 285 6.66 -9.48 -19.15
C GLN A 285 7.11 -8.54 -20.29
N HIS A 286 6.81 -7.24 -20.19
CA HIS A 286 7.41 -6.29 -21.12
C HIS A 286 8.90 -6.20 -20.83
N ASP A 287 9.74 -6.39 -21.84
CA ASP A 287 11.20 -6.44 -21.74
C ASP A 287 11.78 -7.54 -20.80
N CYS A 288 10.96 -8.53 -20.41
CA CYS A 288 11.42 -9.69 -19.63
C CYS A 288 10.59 -10.95 -19.92
N SER A 289 11.09 -11.79 -20.81
CA SER A 289 10.41 -13.05 -21.17
C SER A 289 10.65 -14.19 -20.18
N GLN A 290 11.45 -13.97 -19.13
CA GLN A 290 11.82 -14.99 -18.15
C GLN A 290 10.95 -14.94 -16.88
N ASP A 291 10.14 -13.90 -16.71
CA ASP A 291 9.22 -13.79 -15.60
C ASP A 291 7.88 -14.43 -15.98
N PHE A 292 7.55 -15.57 -15.36
CA PHE A 292 6.32 -16.32 -15.55
C PHE A 292 5.37 -16.16 -14.37
N CYS A 293 5.51 -15.11 -13.57
CA CYS A 293 4.58 -14.86 -12.48
C CYS A 293 3.14 -14.80 -13.01
N ASP A 294 2.26 -15.49 -12.33
CA ASP A 294 0.82 -15.51 -12.56
C ASP A 294 0.10 -14.55 -11.58
N HIS A 295 -1.19 -14.75 -11.39
CA HIS A 295 -2.00 -13.90 -10.52
C HIS A 295 -1.50 -13.84 -9.06
N LEU A 296 -1.07 -14.95 -8.51
CA LEU A 296 -0.52 -15.02 -7.14
C LEU A 296 0.96 -14.66 -7.14
N GLY A 297 1.72 -15.21 -8.08
CA GLY A 297 3.15 -15.02 -8.20
C GLY A 297 3.58 -13.56 -8.43
N ILE A 298 2.70 -12.69 -8.95
CA ILE A 298 2.99 -11.26 -9.10
C ILE A 298 3.29 -10.59 -7.76
N CYS A 299 2.71 -11.09 -6.66
CA CYS A 299 3.00 -10.62 -5.31
C CYS A 299 4.33 -11.14 -4.74
N GLY A 300 4.98 -12.07 -5.43
CA GLY A 300 6.30 -12.60 -5.08
C GLY A 300 7.39 -12.27 -6.12
N SER A 301 7.04 -11.70 -7.28
CA SER A 301 8.00 -11.39 -8.34
C SER A 301 8.93 -10.24 -7.94
N PRO A 302 10.28 -10.43 -7.98
CA PRO A 302 11.24 -9.35 -7.76
C PRO A 302 11.09 -8.22 -8.77
N ARG A 303 10.64 -8.53 -9.98
CA ARG A 303 10.40 -7.55 -11.04
C ARG A 303 9.18 -6.70 -10.72
N ALA A 304 8.05 -7.32 -10.37
CA ALA A 304 6.84 -6.61 -9.95
C ALA A 304 7.11 -5.75 -8.71
N ALA A 305 7.85 -6.29 -7.72
CA ALA A 305 8.22 -5.57 -6.52
C ALA A 305 9.07 -4.32 -6.82
N ARG A 306 10.02 -4.40 -7.77
CA ARG A 306 10.79 -3.21 -8.18
C ARG A 306 9.91 -2.18 -8.88
N HIS A 307 8.95 -2.59 -9.69
CA HIS A 307 7.99 -1.66 -10.27
C HIS A 307 7.15 -0.96 -9.18
N VAL A 308 6.75 -1.68 -8.13
CA VAL A 308 6.03 -1.07 -6.98
C VAL A 308 6.91 -0.03 -6.28
N LEU A 309 8.16 -0.36 -5.94
CA LEU A 309 9.08 0.60 -5.30
C LEU A 309 9.30 1.84 -6.16
N ASN A 310 9.53 1.67 -7.47
CA ASN A 310 9.72 2.79 -8.39
C ASN A 310 8.44 3.64 -8.57
N ALA A 311 7.26 3.03 -8.38
CA ALA A 311 5.99 3.74 -8.39
C ALA A 311 5.75 4.52 -7.10
N LEU A 312 6.13 3.97 -5.95
CA LEU A 312 6.01 4.64 -4.65
C LEU A 312 7.02 5.80 -4.50
N ASP A 313 8.23 5.65 -5.05
CA ASP A 313 9.22 6.72 -5.10
C ASP A 313 9.87 6.84 -6.49
N PRO A 314 9.27 7.59 -7.42
CA PRO A 314 9.86 7.81 -8.74
C PRO A 314 11.21 8.53 -8.73
N SER A 315 11.51 9.30 -7.66
CA SER A 315 12.76 10.05 -7.55
C SER A 315 13.97 9.16 -7.28
N SER A 316 13.73 8.00 -6.65
CA SER A 316 14.76 6.98 -6.35
C SER A 316 14.66 5.74 -7.25
N SER A 317 14.01 5.86 -8.42
CA SER A 317 13.80 4.74 -9.33
C SER A 317 15.08 3.99 -9.67
N GLU A 318 15.05 2.68 -9.54
CA GLU A 318 16.14 1.78 -9.89
C GLU A 318 15.78 0.93 -11.11
N LYS A 319 16.83 0.35 -11.72
CA LYS A 319 16.65 -0.57 -12.85
C LYS A 319 15.83 -1.79 -12.42
N VAL A 320 14.79 -2.08 -13.19
CA VAL A 320 13.93 -3.23 -12.96
C VAL A 320 14.65 -4.51 -13.36
N PRO A 321 14.76 -5.52 -12.46
CA PRO A 321 15.46 -6.76 -12.76
C PRO A 321 14.68 -7.60 -13.78
N CYS A 322 15.41 -8.40 -14.55
CA CYS A 322 14.84 -9.45 -15.37
C CYS A 322 15.52 -10.77 -15.03
N GLN A 323 14.79 -11.67 -14.43
CA GLN A 323 15.26 -12.98 -14.00
C GLN A 323 14.15 -14.02 -14.16
N PHE A 324 14.50 -15.29 -14.06
CA PHE A 324 13.51 -16.35 -14.08
C PHE A 324 12.66 -16.30 -12.82
N VAL A 325 11.34 -16.24 -13.01
CA VAL A 325 10.33 -16.33 -11.97
C VAL A 325 9.38 -17.47 -12.35
N PRO A 326 9.25 -18.52 -11.53
CA PRO A 326 8.34 -19.62 -11.83
C PRO A 326 6.89 -19.19 -11.61
N PRO A 327 5.90 -19.86 -12.25
CA PRO A 327 4.50 -19.64 -11.95
C PRO A 327 4.17 -20.06 -10.49
N PHE A 328 3.13 -19.46 -9.91
CA PHE A 328 2.57 -19.67 -8.57
C PHE A 328 3.41 -19.21 -7.39
N PHE A 329 4.68 -19.07 -7.52
CA PHE A 329 5.56 -18.73 -6.38
C PHE A 329 5.97 -17.26 -6.37
N GLY A 330 6.48 -16.75 -7.43
CA GLY A 330 7.09 -15.42 -7.48
C GLY A 330 8.61 -15.47 -7.57
#